data_eb88f3cdcfebc35e980dad3cd0792ba2
#
_entry.id   eb88f3cdcfebc35e980dad3cd0792ba2
#
_cell.length_a   1.000
_cell.length_b   1.000
_cell.length_c   1.000
_cell.angle_alpha   90.00
_cell.angle_beta   90.00
_cell.angle_gamma   90.00
#
_symmetry.space_group_name_H-M   'P 1'
#
loop_
_entity.id
_entity.type
_entity.pdbx_description
1 polymer ?
#
loop_
_entity_poly.entity_id
_entity_poly.type
_entity_poly.pdbx_seq_one_letter_code
_entity_poly.pdbx_strand_id
1 'polypeptide(L)' 'MPYKSTSELPDSVKSSLPVHAQDIYKEAFNSAYDEYKKAQDRQKDSDREETAHKVAWSAVKNKYQKGDDNKWHLKGE' A
#
# COMPACT_ATOMS: atom_id res chain seq x y z
N MET A 1 8.33 0.10 7.69
CA MET A 1 7.75 0.76 8.88
C MET A 1 6.31 1.16 8.61
N PRO A 2 5.44 0.97 9.58
CA PRO A 2 4.06 1.43 9.40
C PRO A 2 3.97 2.94 9.23
N TYR A 3 2.95 3.38 8.53
CA TYR A 3 2.75 4.79 8.25
C TYR A 3 1.66 5.34 9.16
N LYS A 4 1.91 6.48 9.76
CA LYS A 4 0.92 7.12 10.62
C LYS A 4 -0.10 7.91 9.84
N SER A 5 0.30 8.42 8.69
CA SER A 5 -0.59 9.19 7.83
C SER A 5 -0.19 9.01 6.39
N THR A 6 -1.10 9.41 5.48
CA THR A 6 -0.82 9.28 4.06
C THR A 6 0.35 10.17 3.63
N SER A 7 0.60 11.24 4.37
CA SER A 7 1.72 12.13 4.02
C SER A 7 3.08 11.45 4.17
N GLU A 8 3.14 10.36 4.92
CA GLU A 8 4.38 9.62 5.12
C GLU A 8 4.65 8.60 4.02
N LEU A 9 3.71 8.38 3.14
CA LEU A 9 3.89 7.43 2.05
C LEU A 9 4.98 7.92 1.09
N PRO A 10 5.66 6.98 0.37
CA PRO A 10 6.65 7.41 -0.62
C PRO A 10 6.04 8.33 -1.66
N ASP A 11 6.85 9.22 -2.19
CA ASP A 11 6.38 10.18 -3.18
C ASP A 11 5.78 9.50 -4.41
N SER A 12 6.36 8.38 -4.83
CA SER A 12 5.85 7.65 -5.99
C SER A 12 4.44 7.14 -5.74
N VAL A 13 4.14 6.78 -4.50
CA VAL A 13 2.80 6.34 -4.14
C VAL A 13 1.85 7.52 -4.09
N LYS A 14 2.26 8.59 -3.41
CA LYS A 14 1.40 9.76 -3.24
C LYS A 14 1.07 10.43 -4.57
N SER A 15 2.03 10.48 -5.48
CA SER A 15 1.80 11.15 -6.75
C SER A 15 0.93 10.33 -7.69
N SER A 16 0.90 9.01 -7.51
CA SER A 16 0.13 8.14 -8.39
C SER A 16 -1.28 7.89 -7.91
N LEU A 17 -1.52 7.94 -6.60
CA LEU A 17 -2.78 7.52 -6.02
C LEU A 17 -3.60 8.72 -5.53
N PRO A 18 -4.92 8.73 -5.78
CA PRO A 18 -5.77 9.70 -5.12
C PRO A 18 -5.83 9.47 -3.62
N VAL A 19 -6.36 10.43 -2.88
CA VAL A 19 -6.33 10.40 -1.42
C VAL A 19 -6.94 9.13 -0.85
N HIS A 20 -8.10 8.71 -1.38
CA HIS A 20 -8.76 7.50 -0.89
C HIS A 20 -7.91 6.26 -1.13
N ALA A 21 -7.25 6.20 -2.29
CA ALA A 21 -6.37 5.07 -2.58
C ALA A 21 -5.14 5.09 -1.68
N GLN A 22 -4.65 6.27 -1.34
CA GLN A 22 -3.53 6.38 -0.40
C GLN A 22 -3.93 5.85 0.97
N ASP A 23 -5.15 6.12 1.42
CA ASP A 23 -5.64 5.58 2.68
C ASP A 23 -5.68 4.05 2.64
N ILE A 24 -6.17 3.50 1.54
CA ILE A 24 -6.22 2.04 1.39
C ILE A 24 -4.81 1.46 1.43
N TYR A 25 -3.89 2.08 0.73
CA TYR A 25 -2.50 1.63 0.72
C TYR A 25 -1.92 1.65 2.13
N LYS A 26 -2.11 2.76 2.82
CA LYS A 26 -1.56 2.93 4.17
C LYS A 26 -2.10 1.85 5.11
N GLU A 27 -3.41 1.67 5.13
CA GLU A 27 -4.01 0.73 6.06
C GLU A 27 -3.63 -0.71 5.72
N ALA A 28 -3.63 -1.05 4.44
CA ALA A 28 -3.25 -2.40 4.03
C ALA A 28 -1.78 -2.66 4.34
N PHE A 29 -0.91 -1.68 4.11
CA PHE A 29 0.50 -1.81 4.43
C PHE A 29 0.69 -2.05 5.93
N ASN A 30 0.06 -1.22 6.74
CA ASN A 30 0.23 -1.32 8.19
C ASN A 30 -0.29 -2.66 8.71
N SER A 31 -1.41 -3.10 8.21
CA SER A 31 -1.99 -4.37 8.63
C SER A 31 -1.10 -5.54 8.22
N ALA A 32 -0.63 -5.55 6.98
CA ALA A 32 0.23 -6.62 6.50
C ALA A 32 1.56 -6.63 7.23
N TYR A 33 2.11 -5.46 7.49
CA TYR A 33 3.38 -5.34 8.18
C TYR A 33 3.28 -5.95 9.58
N ASP A 34 2.18 -5.67 10.26
CA ASP A 34 1.96 -6.19 11.61
C ASP A 34 1.72 -7.70 11.59
N GLU A 35 0.92 -8.17 10.64
CA GLU A 35 0.62 -9.60 10.56
C GLU A 35 1.86 -10.41 10.19
N TYR A 36 2.67 -9.88 9.28
CA TYR A 36 3.87 -10.59 8.84
C TYR A 36 4.86 -10.71 10.00
N LYS A 37 4.92 -9.69 10.83
CA LYS A 37 5.77 -9.73 12.01
C LYS A 37 5.39 -10.90 12.92
N LYS A 38 4.10 -11.10 13.10
CA LYS A 38 3.62 -12.17 13.98
C LYS A 38 3.85 -13.54 13.40
N ALA A 39 3.72 -13.66 12.09
CA ALA A 39 3.81 -14.96 11.41
C ALA A 39 5.25 -15.36 11.11
N GLN A 40 6.11 -14.39 10.84
CA GLN A 40 7.46 -14.63 10.34
C GLN A 40 8.47 -13.80 11.11
N ASP A 41 8.56 -14.05 12.40
CA ASP A 41 9.46 -13.26 13.25
C ASP A 41 10.93 -13.47 12.91
N ARG A 42 11.24 -14.49 12.12
CA ARG A 42 12.63 -14.76 11.74
C ARG A 42 13.01 -14.13 10.42
N GLN A 43 12.06 -13.55 9.72
CA GLN A 43 12.33 -12.91 8.44
C GLN A 43 13.00 -11.56 8.63
N LYS A 44 13.75 -11.15 7.62
CA LYS A 44 14.39 -9.84 7.66
C LYS A 44 13.34 -8.74 7.51
N ASP A 45 13.65 -7.58 8.08
CA ASP A 45 12.74 -6.45 7.99
C ASP A 45 12.48 -6.05 6.54
N SER A 46 13.47 -6.18 5.68
CA SER A 46 13.30 -5.83 4.27
C SER A 46 12.27 -6.72 3.59
N ASP A 47 12.26 -8.02 3.93
CA ASP A 47 11.26 -8.93 3.38
C ASP A 47 9.87 -8.56 3.88
N ARG A 48 9.79 -8.13 5.12
CA ARG A 48 8.54 -7.73 5.73
C ARG A 48 7.97 -6.49 5.04
N GLU A 49 8.81 -5.50 4.78
CA GLU A 49 8.38 -4.30 4.08
C GLU A 49 7.97 -4.61 2.65
N GLU A 50 8.75 -5.43 1.98
CA GLU A 50 8.42 -5.79 0.60
C GLU A 50 7.09 -6.51 0.52
N THR A 51 6.85 -7.45 1.42
CA THR A 51 5.58 -8.16 1.46
C THR A 51 4.42 -7.20 1.74
N ALA A 52 4.62 -6.27 2.67
CA ALA A 52 3.59 -5.30 3.00
C ALA A 52 3.27 -4.40 1.82
N HIS A 53 4.29 -3.99 1.05
CA HIS A 53 4.06 -3.20 -0.15
C HIS A 53 3.23 -3.98 -1.17
N LYS A 54 3.55 -5.25 -1.35
CA LYS A 54 2.79 -6.08 -2.30
C LYS A 54 1.33 -6.19 -1.89
N VAL A 55 1.09 -6.40 -0.60
CA VAL A 55 -0.27 -6.49 -0.11
C VAL A 55 -1.00 -5.16 -0.26
N ALA A 56 -0.30 -4.06 0.03
CA ALA A 56 -0.90 -2.73 -0.09
C ALA A 56 -1.31 -2.45 -1.54
N TRP A 57 -0.43 -2.73 -2.50
CA TRP A 57 -0.76 -2.52 -3.90
C TRP A 57 -1.90 -3.43 -4.35
N SER A 58 -1.92 -4.67 -3.86
CA SER A 58 -3.01 -5.58 -4.18
C SER A 58 -4.35 -5.04 -3.68
N ALA A 59 -4.36 -4.47 -2.47
CA ALA A 59 -5.58 -3.89 -1.92
C ALA A 59 -6.06 -2.71 -2.77
N VAL A 60 -5.12 -1.87 -3.20
CA VAL A 60 -5.46 -0.74 -4.06
C VAL A 60 -6.04 -1.25 -5.39
N LYS A 61 -5.40 -2.25 -5.98
CA LYS A 61 -5.85 -2.78 -7.27
C LYS A 61 -7.22 -3.40 -7.21
N ASN A 62 -7.66 -3.84 -6.03
CA ASN A 62 -9.00 -4.39 -5.88
C ASN A 62 -10.08 -3.33 -6.08
N LYS A 63 -9.79 -2.07 -5.80
CA LYS A 63 -10.77 -1.00 -5.90
C LYS A 63 -10.43 0.04 -6.95
N TYR A 64 -9.18 0.09 -7.39
CA TYR A 64 -8.71 1.09 -8.33
C TYR A 64 -8.03 0.42 -9.49
N GLN A 65 -7.98 1.12 -10.61
CA GLN A 65 -7.27 0.64 -11.79
C GLN A 65 -6.43 1.78 -12.36
N LYS A 66 -5.31 1.41 -12.97
CA LYS A 66 -4.41 2.40 -13.55
C LYS A 66 -4.96 2.85 -14.89
N GLY A 67 -5.06 4.17 -15.07
CA GLY A 67 -5.55 4.73 -16.31
C GLY A 67 -4.44 4.99 -17.32
N ASP A 68 -4.84 5.47 -18.48
CA ASP A 68 -3.89 5.81 -19.56
C ASP A 68 -2.99 6.96 -19.18
N ASP A 69 -3.42 7.78 -18.22
CA ASP A 69 -2.64 8.91 -17.75
C ASP A 69 -1.65 8.54 -16.65
N ASN A 70 -1.45 7.26 -16.41
CA ASN A 70 -0.56 6.71 -15.37
C ASN A 70 -1.03 7.03 -13.97
N LYS A 71 -2.30 7.39 -13.82
CA LYS A 71 -2.88 7.65 -12.51
C LYS A 71 -3.94 6.61 -12.22
N TRP A 72 -4.17 6.38 -10.93
CA TRP A 72 -5.12 5.37 -10.48
C TRP A 72 -6.50 5.98 -10.32
N HIS A 73 -7.51 5.27 -10.81
CA HIS A 73 -8.89 5.72 -10.78
C HIS A 73 -9.76 4.62 -10.18
N LEU A 74 -10.82 5.03 -9.52
CA LEU A 74 -11.76 4.09 -8.91
C LEU A 74 -12.40 3.24 -10.00
N LYS A 75 -12.43 1.94 -9.76
CA LYS A 75 -13.06 1.03 -10.70
C LYS A 75 -14.57 1.29 -10.74
N GLY A 76 -15.13 1.16 -11.91
CA GLY A 76 -16.56 1.35 -12.08
C GLY A 76 -17.00 2.76 -12.40
N GLU A 77 -16.05 3.66 -12.53
CA GLU A 77 -16.35 5.04 -12.94
C GLU A 77 -16.05 5.29 -14.42
#